data_f4144dabbb51cdf72a756f810fd6257e
#
_entry.id   f4144dabbb51cdf72a756f810fd6257e
#
_cell.length_a   1.000
_cell.length_b   1.000
_cell.length_c   1.000
_cell.angle_alpha   90.00
_cell.angle_beta   90.00
_cell.angle_gamma   90.00
#
_symmetry.space_group_name_H-M   'P 1'
#
loop_
_entity.id
_entity.type
_entity.pdbx_description
1 polymer ?
#
loop_
_entity_poly.entity_id
_entity_poly.type
_entity_poly.pdbx_seq_one_letter_code
_entity_poly.pdbx_strand_id
1 'polypeptide(L)'
;YSNVVNHYLNSKKSFNTLNHNYHSVTFSGLKPNTTYAYRVGDGKHWSEWIQFTTAHKTNEPFSFLYVGDAQNYIYDLWSRLIRESYKKAPEASFILHAGDLIDDAHNEEEWHEWFAAGGWIHRTLHSLAVPGNHEYRPLYQKDIPIRKKTLSIQWNHQFTLPNNGISELLETNYFLDYQGVRFIALNSNVMIDEQMEWLETVLKNNPHKWTIAFFHHPLYSATTKRDYPERRKRWK
;
A
#
# COMPACT_ATOMS: atom_id res chain seq x y z
N TYR A 1 -17.86 21.16 -21.04
CA TYR A 1 -17.31 19.92 -21.59
C TYR A 1 -15.83 20.14 -21.75
N SER A 2 -15.00 19.50 -20.87
CA SER A 2 -13.56 19.55 -20.94
C SER A 2 -13.07 18.73 -22.14
N ASN A 3 -12.04 19.22 -22.82
CA ASN A 3 -11.38 18.50 -23.89
C ASN A 3 -10.91 17.14 -23.38
N VAL A 4 -11.52 16.07 -23.85
CA VAL A 4 -11.09 14.70 -23.57
C VAL A 4 -9.80 14.46 -24.33
N VAL A 5 -8.67 14.57 -23.65
CA VAL A 5 -7.38 14.14 -24.19
C VAL A 5 -7.26 12.65 -23.92
N ASN A 6 -7.45 11.84 -24.94
CA ASN A 6 -7.27 10.39 -24.85
C ASN A 6 -5.77 10.07 -24.87
N HIS A 7 -5.21 9.78 -23.72
CA HIS A 7 -3.87 9.19 -23.63
C HIS A 7 -3.98 7.68 -23.57
N TYR A 8 -3.52 7.00 -24.61
CA TYR A 8 -3.37 5.54 -24.59
C TYR A 8 -1.98 5.21 -24.07
N LEU A 9 -1.91 4.61 -22.91
CA LEU A 9 -0.68 4.13 -22.30
C LEU A 9 -0.69 2.60 -22.29
N ASN A 10 0.34 2.01 -22.85
CA ASN A 10 0.58 0.57 -22.69
C ASN A 10 1.23 0.30 -21.34
N SER A 11 0.89 -0.83 -20.72
CA SER A 11 1.52 -1.23 -19.47
C SER A 11 3.04 -1.32 -19.62
N LYS A 12 3.77 -0.65 -18.73
CA LYS A 12 5.25 -0.67 -18.75
C LYS A 12 5.84 -1.92 -18.11
N LYS A 13 5.08 -2.59 -17.27
CA LYS A 13 5.45 -3.86 -16.64
C LYS A 13 4.32 -4.85 -16.82
N SER A 14 4.65 -6.04 -17.26
CA SER A 14 3.74 -7.18 -17.31
C SER A 14 4.47 -8.37 -16.70
N PHE A 15 3.88 -8.97 -15.67
CA PHE A 15 4.39 -10.18 -15.03
C PHE A 15 3.38 -11.29 -15.22
N ASN A 16 3.87 -12.47 -15.55
CA ASN A 16 3.05 -13.66 -15.71
C ASN A 16 3.37 -14.60 -14.55
N THR A 17 2.44 -14.78 -13.64
CA THR A 17 2.46 -15.89 -12.68
C THR A 17 1.63 -17.04 -13.22
N LEU A 18 1.66 -18.19 -12.56
CA LEU A 18 1.06 -19.43 -13.08
C LEU A 18 -0.37 -19.27 -13.62
N ASN A 19 -1.14 -18.28 -13.15
CA ASN A 19 -2.54 -18.07 -13.55
C ASN A 19 -2.93 -16.59 -13.78
N HIS A 20 -2.05 -15.62 -13.52
CA HIS A 20 -2.41 -14.20 -13.55
C HIS A 20 -1.35 -13.33 -14.23
N ASN A 21 -1.81 -12.26 -14.86
CA ASN A 21 -0.96 -11.22 -15.44
C ASN A 21 -1.14 -9.93 -14.63
N TYR A 22 -0.05 -9.35 -14.17
CA TYR A 22 -0.04 -8.08 -13.47
C TYR A 22 0.47 -6.97 -14.40
N HIS A 23 -0.21 -5.84 -14.40
CA HIS A 23 0.11 -4.73 -15.27
C HIS A 23 0.25 -3.45 -14.44
N SER A 24 1.30 -2.68 -14.71
CA SER A 24 1.52 -1.38 -14.09
C SER A 24 1.66 -0.29 -15.15
N VAL A 25 0.99 0.84 -14.92
CA VAL A 25 1.02 2.01 -15.78
C VAL A 25 1.19 3.26 -14.93
N THR A 26 2.12 4.13 -15.33
CA THR A 26 2.33 5.41 -14.67
C THR A 26 1.79 6.54 -15.54
N PHE A 27 0.85 7.31 -15.02
CA PHE A 27 0.42 8.58 -15.61
C PHE A 27 1.38 9.69 -15.20
N SER A 28 1.83 10.48 -16.16
CA SER A 28 2.74 11.61 -15.93
C SER A 28 2.21 12.88 -16.57
N GLY A 29 2.73 14.04 -16.15
CA GLY A 29 2.33 15.34 -16.69
C GLY A 29 0.93 15.78 -16.28
N LEU A 30 0.38 15.20 -15.21
CA LEU A 30 -0.94 15.57 -14.71
C LEU A 30 -0.91 16.96 -14.05
N LYS A 31 -1.98 17.73 -14.26
CA LYS A 31 -2.16 19.04 -13.63
C LYS A 31 -2.58 18.86 -12.17
N PRO A 32 -2.10 19.73 -11.24
CA PRO A 32 -2.57 19.70 -9.85
C PRO A 32 -4.07 20.01 -9.76
N ASN A 33 -4.68 19.55 -8.66
CA ASN A 33 -6.10 19.78 -8.32
C ASN A 33 -7.05 19.58 -9.52
N THR A 34 -6.84 18.46 -10.21
CA THR A 34 -7.60 18.15 -11.43
C THR A 34 -8.16 16.74 -11.35
N THR A 35 -9.45 16.63 -11.59
CA THR A 35 -10.12 15.32 -11.67
C THR A 35 -9.88 14.71 -13.04
N TYR A 36 -9.34 13.51 -13.06
CA TYR A 36 -9.12 12.68 -14.23
C TYR A 36 -10.03 11.47 -14.19
N ALA A 37 -10.34 10.95 -15.35
CA ALA A 37 -10.99 9.65 -15.48
C ALA A 37 -10.07 8.69 -16.23
N TYR A 38 -10.01 7.45 -15.79
CA TYR A 38 -9.28 6.37 -16.47
C TYR A 38 -10.14 5.13 -16.58
N ARG A 39 -9.76 4.25 -17.48
CA ARG A 39 -10.27 2.88 -17.59
C ARG A 39 -9.15 1.97 -18.05
N VAL A 40 -9.29 0.70 -17.77
CA VAL A 40 -8.33 -0.34 -18.21
C VAL A 40 -8.99 -1.29 -19.19
N GLY A 41 -8.21 -1.86 -20.11
CA GLY A 41 -8.75 -2.77 -21.11
C GLY A 41 -7.69 -3.32 -22.05
N ASP A 42 -8.11 -4.23 -22.90
CA ASP A 42 -7.29 -4.91 -23.91
C ASP A 42 -7.37 -4.29 -25.32
N GLY A 43 -8.04 -3.14 -25.43
CA GLY A 43 -8.30 -2.47 -26.71
C GLY A 43 -9.67 -2.81 -27.30
N LYS A 44 -10.32 -3.90 -26.89
CA LYS A 44 -11.67 -4.32 -27.31
C LYS A 44 -12.66 -4.25 -26.15
N HIS A 45 -12.26 -4.74 -24.98
CA HIS A 45 -13.06 -4.76 -23.77
C HIS A 45 -12.46 -3.76 -22.79
N TRP A 46 -13.32 -3.00 -22.12
CA TRP A 46 -12.91 -1.93 -21.22
C TRP A 46 -13.67 -2.03 -19.91
N SER A 47 -12.98 -1.68 -18.82
CA SER A 47 -13.64 -1.47 -17.53
C SER A 47 -14.57 -0.25 -17.59
N GLU A 48 -15.36 -0.06 -16.55
CA GLU A 48 -16.02 1.21 -16.26
C GLU A 48 -14.99 2.36 -16.14
N TRP A 49 -15.47 3.59 -16.31
CA TRP A 49 -14.68 4.79 -16.04
C TRP A 49 -14.54 5.00 -14.54
N ILE A 50 -13.32 5.22 -14.10
CA ILE A 50 -12.95 5.45 -12.71
C ILE A 50 -12.34 6.84 -12.62
N GLN A 51 -12.69 7.60 -11.58
CA GLN A 51 -12.21 8.97 -11.40
C GLN A 51 -11.26 9.03 -10.20
N PHE A 52 -10.27 9.91 -10.31
CA PHE A 52 -9.40 10.33 -9.23
C PHE A 52 -9.05 11.80 -9.37
N THR A 53 -8.67 12.44 -8.27
CA THR A 53 -8.25 13.84 -8.28
C THR A 53 -6.79 13.94 -7.82
N THR A 54 -6.00 14.69 -8.57
CA THR A 54 -4.60 14.95 -8.21
C THR A 54 -4.47 15.91 -7.03
N ALA A 55 -3.38 15.81 -6.29
CA ALA A 55 -3.06 16.69 -5.17
C ALA A 55 -3.03 18.17 -5.59
N HIS A 56 -3.29 19.07 -4.66
CA HIS A 56 -3.12 20.51 -4.87
C HIS A 56 -1.63 20.86 -5.06
N LYS A 57 -1.36 21.97 -5.74
CA LYS A 57 0.00 22.49 -5.90
C LYS A 57 0.54 23.07 -4.58
N THR A 58 -0.34 23.65 -3.78
CA THR A 58 -0.08 24.20 -2.45
C THR A 58 -0.53 23.23 -1.37
N ASN A 59 0.00 23.38 -0.17
CA ASN A 59 -0.37 22.53 0.97
C ASN A 59 -1.79 22.91 1.43
N GLU A 60 -2.73 22.02 1.17
CA GLU A 60 -4.12 22.14 1.59
C GLU A 60 -4.48 21.08 2.63
N PRO A 61 -5.44 21.35 3.52
CA PRO A 61 -5.96 20.33 4.43
C PRO A 61 -6.49 19.12 3.67
N PHE A 62 -6.24 17.93 4.18
CA PHE A 62 -6.72 16.69 3.60
C PHE A 62 -7.06 15.67 4.69
N SER A 63 -7.79 14.65 4.33
CA SER A 63 -8.07 13.48 5.16
C SER A 63 -7.61 12.20 4.45
N PHE A 64 -7.38 11.15 5.20
CA PHE A 64 -7.07 9.82 4.70
C PHE A 64 -7.67 8.74 5.59
N LEU A 65 -7.90 7.56 5.06
CA LEU A 65 -8.32 6.40 5.83
C LEU A 65 -7.07 5.68 6.36
N TYR A 66 -7.10 5.29 7.63
CA TYR A 66 -6.07 4.47 8.26
C TYR A 66 -6.70 3.16 8.71
N VAL A 67 -6.24 2.04 8.17
CA VAL A 67 -6.79 0.70 8.39
C VAL A 67 -5.68 -0.33 8.52
N GLY A 68 -5.97 -1.47 9.12
CA GLY A 68 -5.05 -2.61 9.22
C GLY A 68 -5.82 -3.89 9.50
N ASP A 69 -5.13 -5.03 9.46
CA ASP A 69 -5.66 -6.34 9.83
C ASP A 69 -6.96 -6.71 9.08
N ALA A 70 -6.97 -6.50 7.76
CA ALA A 70 -8.10 -6.83 6.89
C ALA A 70 -8.25 -8.35 6.65
N GLN A 71 -7.22 -9.10 6.97
CA GLN A 71 -7.20 -10.57 6.92
C GLN A 71 -8.40 -11.17 7.66
N ASN A 72 -8.76 -12.38 7.44
CA ASN A 72 -9.88 -13.09 8.04
C ASN A 72 -11.28 -12.58 7.61
N TYR A 73 -12.00 -13.47 6.95
CA TYR A 73 -13.36 -13.17 6.49
C TYR A 73 -13.42 -11.91 5.61
N ILE A 74 -12.50 -11.82 4.68
CA ILE A 74 -12.25 -10.60 3.86
C ILE A 74 -13.55 -10.13 3.19
N TYR A 75 -14.30 -11.02 2.54
CA TYR A 75 -15.56 -10.63 1.93
C TYR A 75 -16.60 -10.15 2.95
N ASP A 76 -16.69 -10.82 4.09
CA ASP A 76 -17.76 -10.54 5.07
C ASP A 76 -17.46 -9.29 5.91
N LEU A 77 -16.21 -9.12 6.34
CA LEU A 77 -15.83 -8.08 7.30
C LEU A 77 -15.11 -6.90 6.64
N TRP A 78 -14.05 -7.17 5.85
CA TRP A 78 -13.31 -6.10 5.20
C TRP A 78 -14.16 -5.32 4.19
N SER A 79 -14.97 -6.02 3.38
CA SER A 79 -15.87 -5.36 2.44
C SER A 79 -16.84 -4.38 3.11
N ARG A 80 -17.30 -4.72 4.30
CA ARG A 80 -18.17 -3.87 5.10
C ARG A 80 -17.39 -2.72 5.72
N LEU A 81 -16.25 -3.01 6.32
CA LEU A 81 -15.43 -2.00 7.00
C LEU A 81 -14.98 -0.90 6.03
N ILE A 82 -14.46 -1.26 4.87
CA ILE A 82 -13.95 -0.26 3.92
C ILE A 82 -15.06 0.64 3.36
N ARG A 83 -16.26 0.09 3.15
CA ARG A 83 -17.43 0.90 2.73
C ARG A 83 -17.90 1.85 3.81
N GLU A 84 -17.97 1.40 5.06
CA GLU A 84 -18.34 2.28 6.18
C GLU A 84 -17.26 3.34 6.45
N SER A 85 -15.99 3.00 6.28
CA SER A 85 -14.89 3.96 6.37
C SER A 85 -15.00 5.04 5.30
N TYR A 86 -15.19 4.66 4.05
CA TYR A 86 -15.40 5.61 2.95
C TYR A 86 -16.63 6.48 3.15
N LYS A 87 -17.73 5.91 3.63
CA LYS A 87 -18.95 6.65 3.94
C LYS A 87 -18.73 7.74 5.01
N LYS A 88 -17.79 7.51 5.94
CA LYS A 88 -17.44 8.47 7.00
C LYS A 88 -16.50 9.57 6.53
N ALA A 89 -15.68 9.31 5.53
CA ALA A 89 -14.71 10.24 4.96
C ALA A 89 -14.64 10.09 3.43
N PRO A 90 -15.71 10.44 2.71
CA PRO A 90 -15.76 10.30 1.25
C PRO A 90 -14.77 11.21 0.51
N GLU A 91 -14.28 12.25 1.20
CA GLU A 91 -13.25 13.18 0.73
C GLU A 91 -11.81 12.68 0.98
N ALA A 92 -11.62 11.48 1.54
CA ALA A 92 -10.30 10.94 1.79
C ALA A 92 -9.46 10.87 0.51
N SER A 93 -8.21 11.32 0.61
CA SER A 93 -7.30 11.38 -0.53
C SER A 93 -6.67 10.02 -0.87
N PHE A 94 -6.49 9.16 0.13
CA PHE A 94 -5.90 7.82 -0.01
C PHE A 94 -6.23 6.94 1.20
N ILE A 95 -5.86 5.67 1.10
CA ILE A 95 -5.97 4.70 2.20
C ILE A 95 -4.56 4.30 2.62
N LEU A 96 -4.30 4.31 3.92
CA LEU A 96 -3.07 3.85 4.54
C LEU A 96 -3.36 2.51 5.22
N HIS A 97 -2.71 1.44 4.74
CA HIS A 97 -2.86 0.08 5.24
C HIS A 97 -1.69 -0.30 6.13
N ALA A 98 -1.96 -0.61 7.38
CA ALA A 98 -0.95 -0.95 8.39
C ALA A 98 -0.61 -2.45 8.46
N GLY A 99 -0.70 -3.16 7.34
CA GLY A 99 -0.33 -4.58 7.23
C GLY A 99 -1.43 -5.56 7.57
N ASP A 100 -1.11 -6.84 7.41
CA ASP A 100 -2.02 -7.98 7.56
C ASP A 100 -3.28 -7.80 6.69
N LEU A 101 -3.05 -7.59 5.38
CA LEU A 101 -4.11 -7.40 4.40
C LEU A 101 -4.81 -8.72 4.06
N ILE A 102 -4.02 -9.81 4.09
CA ILE A 102 -4.43 -11.19 3.81
C ILE A 102 -3.93 -12.10 4.91
N ASP A 103 -4.47 -13.32 5.04
CA ASP A 103 -4.06 -14.26 6.09
C ASP A 103 -2.85 -15.12 5.68
N ASP A 104 -2.79 -15.57 4.44
CA ASP A 104 -1.66 -16.36 3.91
C ASP A 104 -0.93 -15.63 2.78
N ALA A 105 0.31 -15.25 3.06
CA ALA A 105 1.21 -14.46 2.19
C ALA A 105 1.23 -14.91 0.72
N HIS A 106 1.11 -16.22 0.47
CA HIS A 106 1.27 -16.81 -0.86
C HIS A 106 -0.04 -17.29 -1.47
N ASN A 107 -1.17 -16.99 -0.82
CA ASN A 107 -2.50 -17.33 -1.29
C ASN A 107 -3.03 -16.26 -2.24
N GLU A 108 -3.05 -16.55 -3.53
CA GLU A 108 -3.48 -15.62 -4.56
C GLU A 108 -5.00 -15.35 -4.52
N GLU A 109 -5.79 -16.31 -4.03
CA GLU A 109 -7.23 -16.16 -3.87
C GLU A 109 -7.57 -15.10 -2.82
N GLU A 110 -6.84 -15.06 -1.71
CA GLU A 110 -7.03 -14.04 -0.68
C GLU A 110 -6.67 -12.64 -1.18
N TRP A 111 -5.65 -12.50 -2.03
CA TRP A 111 -5.36 -11.24 -2.72
C TRP A 111 -6.51 -10.82 -3.62
N HIS A 112 -7.07 -11.78 -4.36
CA HIS A 112 -8.25 -11.51 -5.19
C HIS A 112 -9.44 -11.06 -4.34
N GLU A 113 -9.71 -11.73 -3.23
CA GLU A 113 -10.77 -11.36 -2.29
C GLU A 113 -10.57 -9.97 -1.72
N TRP A 114 -9.33 -9.62 -1.34
CA TRP A 114 -9.02 -8.30 -0.78
C TRP A 114 -9.32 -7.17 -1.76
N PHE A 115 -8.91 -7.31 -3.01
CA PHE A 115 -9.22 -6.31 -4.04
C PHE A 115 -10.71 -6.29 -4.40
N ALA A 116 -11.34 -7.43 -4.52
CA ALA A 116 -12.77 -7.54 -4.84
C ALA A 116 -13.64 -6.97 -3.71
N ALA A 117 -13.30 -7.23 -2.46
CA ALA A 117 -13.99 -6.68 -1.29
C ALA A 117 -13.89 -5.15 -1.22
N GLY A 118 -12.73 -4.58 -1.50
CA GLY A 118 -12.53 -3.12 -1.60
C GLY A 118 -13.22 -2.52 -2.83
N GLY A 119 -13.27 -3.28 -3.92
CA GLY A 119 -14.02 -2.97 -5.13
C GLY A 119 -13.64 -1.62 -5.73
N TRP A 120 -14.64 -0.79 -6.03
CA TRP A 120 -14.44 0.52 -6.63
C TRP A 120 -13.67 1.51 -5.72
N ILE A 121 -13.68 1.32 -4.41
CA ILE A 121 -12.95 2.19 -3.47
C ILE A 121 -11.45 2.06 -3.71
N HIS A 122 -10.90 0.84 -3.83
CA HIS A 122 -9.49 0.61 -4.16
C HIS A 122 -9.09 1.12 -5.56
N ARG A 123 -10.05 1.28 -6.46
CA ARG A 123 -9.81 1.84 -7.80
C ARG A 123 -9.78 3.37 -7.78
N THR A 124 -10.52 3.98 -6.86
CA THR A 124 -10.65 5.45 -6.73
C THR A 124 -9.62 6.05 -5.79
N LEU A 125 -9.37 5.40 -4.65
CA LEU A 125 -8.40 5.84 -3.64
C LEU A 125 -7.10 5.05 -3.78
N HIS A 126 -5.98 5.78 -3.77
CA HIS A 126 -4.65 5.16 -3.76
C HIS A 126 -4.43 4.41 -2.45
N SER A 127 -3.83 3.24 -2.54
CA SER A 127 -3.43 2.44 -1.37
C SER A 127 -1.94 2.64 -1.09
N LEU A 128 -1.62 3.08 0.13
CA LEU A 128 -0.27 3.09 0.68
C LEU A 128 -0.21 1.97 1.72
N ALA A 129 0.70 1.02 1.56
CA ALA A 129 0.70 -0.17 2.39
C ALA A 129 2.08 -0.48 2.97
N VAL A 130 2.08 -1.07 4.16
CA VAL A 130 3.23 -1.78 4.73
C VAL A 130 2.85 -3.23 4.99
N PRO A 131 3.77 -4.19 4.89
CA PRO A 131 3.45 -5.57 5.19
C PRO A 131 3.36 -5.81 6.70
N GLY A 132 2.37 -6.60 7.10
CA GLY A 132 2.30 -7.20 8.43
C GLY A 132 3.00 -8.56 8.49
N ASN A 133 2.80 -9.28 9.58
CA ASN A 133 3.43 -10.60 9.72
C ASN A 133 2.75 -11.68 8.88
N HIS A 134 1.52 -11.46 8.44
CA HIS A 134 0.80 -12.36 7.56
C HIS A 134 1.26 -12.26 6.10
N GLU A 135 1.83 -11.15 5.68
CA GLU A 135 2.53 -11.03 4.40
C GLU A 135 3.91 -11.70 4.40
N TYR A 136 4.37 -12.23 5.54
CA TYR A 136 5.64 -12.95 5.69
C TYR A 136 5.40 -14.39 6.12
N ARG A 137 5.53 -15.35 5.21
CA ARG A 137 5.37 -16.78 5.47
C ARG A 137 6.54 -17.58 4.90
N PRO A 138 6.81 -18.78 5.42
CA PRO A 138 7.73 -19.69 4.77
C PRO A 138 7.22 -20.10 3.40
N LEU A 139 8.08 -20.07 2.39
CA LEU A 139 7.79 -20.72 1.10
C LEU A 139 7.94 -22.22 1.28
N TYR A 140 6.89 -22.97 0.97
CA TYR A 140 6.95 -24.42 0.89
C TYR A 140 7.32 -24.81 -0.54
N GLN A 141 8.58 -25.16 -0.77
CA GLN A 141 8.94 -25.92 -1.97
C GLN A 141 8.74 -27.41 -1.69
N LYS A 142 8.16 -28.12 -2.68
CA LYS A 142 8.01 -29.57 -2.63
C LYS A 142 9.37 -30.18 -2.25
N ASP A 143 9.43 -30.84 -1.08
CA ASP A 143 10.61 -31.53 -0.54
C ASP A 143 11.70 -30.70 0.17
N ILE A 144 11.55 -29.36 0.30
CA ILE A 144 12.51 -28.57 1.10
C ILE A 144 11.73 -27.57 1.95
N PRO A 145 11.65 -27.76 3.28
CA PRO A 145 11.07 -26.76 4.15
C PRO A 145 11.98 -25.54 4.23
N ILE A 146 11.75 -24.53 3.43
CA ILE A 146 12.37 -23.22 3.59
C ILE A 146 11.77 -22.60 4.83
N ARG A 147 12.42 -22.78 5.98
CA ARG A 147 11.96 -22.26 7.28
C ARG A 147 12.03 -20.73 7.39
N LYS A 148 12.71 -20.07 6.46
CA LYS A 148 12.84 -18.60 6.47
C LYS A 148 11.56 -17.98 5.98
N LYS A 149 10.94 -17.16 6.81
CA LYS A 149 9.81 -16.32 6.39
C LYS A 149 10.27 -15.36 5.31
N THR A 150 9.54 -15.32 4.21
CA THR A 150 9.77 -14.41 3.09
C THR A 150 8.53 -13.57 2.85
N LEU A 151 8.73 -12.38 2.33
CA LEU A 151 7.62 -11.54 1.88
C LEU A 151 6.80 -12.30 0.82
N SER A 152 5.50 -12.06 0.80
CA SER A 152 4.61 -12.52 -0.26
C SER A 152 5.22 -12.28 -1.63
N ILE A 153 5.29 -13.33 -2.45
CA ILE A 153 5.79 -13.22 -3.83
C ILE A 153 4.90 -12.32 -4.68
N GLN A 154 3.63 -12.13 -4.28
CA GLN A 154 2.69 -11.27 -4.97
C GLN A 154 2.83 -9.79 -4.58
N TRP A 155 3.47 -9.43 -3.46
CA TRP A 155 3.49 -8.07 -2.93
C TRP A 155 3.91 -7.03 -3.99
N ASN A 156 5.07 -7.19 -4.60
CA ASN A 156 5.59 -6.27 -5.60
C ASN A 156 4.86 -6.36 -6.97
N HIS A 157 3.91 -7.27 -7.09
CA HIS A 157 2.99 -7.35 -8.23
C HIS A 157 1.68 -6.63 -7.95
N GLN A 158 1.22 -6.64 -6.69
CA GLN A 158 -0.01 -5.99 -6.27
C GLN A 158 0.15 -4.47 -6.11
N PHE A 159 1.34 -4.02 -5.73
CA PHE A 159 1.60 -2.61 -5.44
C PHE A 159 2.67 -2.02 -6.35
N THR A 160 2.60 -0.70 -6.54
CA THR A 160 3.66 0.12 -7.14
C THR A 160 3.92 1.27 -6.16
N LEU A 161 4.64 0.96 -5.10
CA LEU A 161 4.97 1.89 -4.02
C LEU A 161 6.34 2.54 -4.27
N PRO A 162 6.69 3.64 -3.57
CA PRO A 162 7.98 4.27 -3.75
C PRO A 162 9.16 3.33 -3.44
N ASN A 163 10.23 3.45 -4.23
CA ASN A 163 11.47 2.67 -4.11
C ASN A 163 12.63 3.56 -3.61
N ASN A 164 12.38 4.35 -2.56
CA ASN A 164 13.35 5.28 -1.99
C ASN A 164 13.78 4.90 -0.57
N GLY A 165 13.46 3.69 -0.15
CA GLY A 165 13.90 3.07 1.09
C GLY A 165 15.19 2.29 0.95
N ILE A 166 15.38 1.29 1.80
CA ILE A 166 16.50 0.35 1.74
C ILE A 166 16.32 -0.57 0.53
N SER A 167 17.40 -0.82 -0.21
CA SER A 167 17.39 -1.60 -1.46
C SER A 167 16.82 -3.01 -1.31
N GLU A 168 17.01 -3.63 -0.14
CA GLU A 168 16.53 -4.96 0.19
C GLU A 168 15.05 -4.99 0.61
N LEU A 169 14.44 -3.81 0.83
CA LEU A 169 13.06 -3.64 1.29
C LEU A 169 12.20 -2.83 0.29
N LEU A 170 12.42 -3.02 -0.99
CA LEU A 170 11.66 -2.34 -2.04
C LEU A 170 10.16 -2.47 -1.81
N GLU A 171 9.46 -1.32 -1.94
CA GLU A 171 7.99 -1.22 -1.80
C GLU A 171 7.43 -1.65 -0.42
N THR A 172 8.31 -1.85 0.58
CA THR A 172 7.91 -2.17 1.97
C THR A 172 8.52 -1.23 3.01
N ASN A 173 9.59 -0.52 2.62
CA ASN A 173 10.22 0.58 3.35
C ASN A 173 10.40 1.75 2.39
N TYR A 174 9.71 2.86 2.64
CA TYR A 174 9.72 4.02 1.76
C TYR A 174 9.20 5.27 2.48
N PHE A 175 9.35 6.43 1.85
CA PHE A 175 8.61 7.63 2.24
C PHE A 175 7.97 8.29 1.02
N LEU A 176 6.97 9.11 1.29
CA LEU A 176 6.37 10.01 0.32
C LEU A 176 5.93 11.30 1.01
N ASP A 177 5.93 12.38 0.24
CA ASP A 177 5.46 13.67 0.70
C ASP A 177 4.11 14.00 0.05
N TYR A 178 3.14 14.36 0.89
CA TYR A 178 1.80 14.73 0.43
C TYR A 178 1.30 15.94 1.24
N GLN A 179 0.97 17.03 0.57
CA GLN A 179 0.36 18.23 1.16
C GLN A 179 1.09 18.74 2.42
N GLY A 180 2.42 18.78 2.39
CA GLY A 180 3.23 19.27 3.52
C GLY A 180 3.41 18.29 4.68
N VAL A 181 3.08 17.03 4.47
CA VAL A 181 3.29 15.93 5.42
C VAL A 181 4.18 14.87 4.79
N ARG A 182 5.18 14.41 5.52
CA ARG A 182 5.96 13.23 5.15
C ARG A 182 5.37 11.98 5.77
N PHE A 183 5.00 11.02 4.93
CA PHE A 183 4.57 9.68 5.33
C PHE A 183 5.75 8.73 5.20
N ILE A 184 6.08 8.00 6.27
CA ILE A 184 7.21 7.07 6.32
C ILE A 184 6.69 5.68 6.61
N ALA A 185 6.86 4.78 5.65
CA ALA A 185 6.54 3.37 5.74
C ALA A 185 7.72 2.59 6.31
N LEU A 186 7.52 1.88 7.41
CA LEU A 186 8.53 1.03 8.04
C LEU A 186 8.08 -0.42 8.02
N ASN A 187 8.94 -1.29 7.52
CA ASN A 187 8.73 -2.72 7.55
C ASN A 187 9.09 -3.28 8.92
N SER A 188 8.09 -3.46 9.76
CA SER A 188 8.31 -3.90 11.14
C SER A 188 8.59 -5.41 11.29
N ASN A 189 8.77 -6.15 10.19
CA ASN A 189 9.06 -7.59 10.22
C ASN A 189 10.56 -7.91 10.23
N VAL A 190 11.35 -7.16 9.47
CA VAL A 190 12.77 -7.49 9.19
C VAL A 190 13.63 -6.22 9.11
N MET A 191 14.94 -6.38 9.24
CA MET A 191 15.95 -5.34 9.02
C MET A 191 15.67 -4.04 9.81
N ILE A 192 15.34 -4.19 11.08
CA ILE A 192 14.93 -3.05 11.93
C ILE A 192 16.08 -2.04 12.10
N ASP A 193 17.30 -2.52 12.31
CA ASP A 193 18.45 -1.66 12.60
C ASP A 193 18.89 -0.88 11.35
N GLU A 194 18.88 -1.51 10.19
CA GLU A 194 19.21 -0.89 8.91
C GLU A 194 18.18 0.20 8.53
N GLN A 195 16.91 -0.04 8.85
CA GLN A 195 15.87 0.97 8.66
C GLN A 195 16.07 2.19 9.56
N MET A 196 16.67 2.05 10.76
CA MET A 196 16.90 3.18 11.65
C MET A 196 17.94 4.17 11.08
N GLU A 197 19.01 3.70 10.49
CA GLU A 197 20.02 4.55 9.83
C GLU A 197 19.39 5.33 8.66
N TRP A 198 18.58 4.64 7.86
CA TRP A 198 17.83 5.26 6.77
C TRP A 198 16.81 6.27 7.31
N LEU A 199 16.05 5.94 8.36
CA LEU A 199 15.04 6.78 8.98
C LEU A 199 15.64 8.07 9.51
N GLU A 200 16.78 8.00 10.20
CA GLU A 200 17.49 9.18 10.69
C GLU A 200 17.82 10.15 9.55
N THR A 201 18.31 9.62 8.44
CA THR A 201 18.61 10.40 7.23
C THR A 201 17.34 11.05 6.65
N VAL A 202 16.24 10.29 6.56
CA VAL A 202 14.97 10.77 6.04
C VAL A 202 14.37 11.86 6.93
N LEU A 203 14.45 11.70 8.25
CA LEU A 203 13.96 12.70 9.21
C LEU A 203 14.80 13.98 9.17
N LYS A 204 16.13 13.86 9.13
CA LYS A 204 17.04 15.01 9.06
C LYS A 204 16.83 15.85 7.80
N ASN A 205 16.49 15.21 6.69
CA ASN A 205 16.27 15.87 5.40
C ASN A 205 14.76 16.14 5.13
N ASN A 206 13.92 16.12 6.15
CA ASN A 206 12.49 16.38 5.99
C ASN A 206 12.21 17.90 5.98
N PRO A 207 11.71 18.46 4.86
CA PRO A 207 11.36 19.87 4.78
C PRO A 207 9.97 20.19 5.37
N HIS A 208 9.20 19.16 5.76
CA HIS A 208 7.82 19.32 6.18
C HIS A 208 7.68 19.43 7.71
N LYS A 209 6.64 20.13 8.13
CA LYS A 209 6.33 20.31 9.54
C LYS A 209 5.85 19.03 10.21
N TRP A 210 5.15 18.19 9.45
CA TRP A 210 4.53 16.98 9.96
C TRP A 210 5.17 15.73 9.37
N THR A 211 5.33 14.72 10.23
CA THR A 211 5.77 13.38 9.85
C THR A 211 4.82 12.37 10.45
N ILE A 212 4.37 11.42 9.64
CA ILE A 212 3.56 10.29 10.06
C ILE A 212 4.32 9.01 9.68
N ALA A 213 4.85 8.31 10.68
CA ALA A 213 5.40 6.97 10.48
C ALA A 213 4.30 5.92 10.67
N PHE A 214 4.23 4.95 9.77
CA PHE A 214 3.27 3.86 9.85
C PHE A 214 3.94 2.51 9.63
N PHE A 215 3.51 1.54 10.42
CA PHE A 215 4.06 0.19 10.48
C PHE A 215 3.05 -0.75 11.13
N HIS A 216 3.22 -2.05 10.96
CA HIS A 216 2.24 -3.04 11.43
C HIS A 216 2.33 -3.32 12.94
N HIS A 217 3.49 -3.75 13.44
CA HIS A 217 3.57 -4.18 14.83
C HIS A 217 3.56 -3.00 15.81
N PRO A 218 2.66 -2.99 16.80
CA PRO A 218 2.56 -1.88 17.75
C PRO A 218 3.83 -1.76 18.61
N LEU A 219 4.21 -0.53 18.95
CA LEU A 219 5.29 -0.29 19.91
C LEU A 219 4.87 -0.57 21.36
N TYR A 220 3.58 -0.40 21.63
CA TYR A 220 2.97 -0.64 22.94
C TYR A 220 1.72 -1.49 22.75
N SER A 221 1.53 -2.48 23.59
CA SER A 221 0.34 -3.32 23.57
C SER A 221 -0.08 -3.66 24.99
N ALA A 222 -1.39 -3.62 25.25
CA ALA A 222 -1.98 -4.13 26.49
C ALA A 222 -1.94 -5.67 26.55
N THR A 223 -1.74 -6.33 25.42
CA THR A 223 -1.64 -7.79 25.33
C THR A 223 -0.20 -8.22 25.56
N THR A 224 0.07 -8.97 26.62
CA THR A 224 1.41 -9.38 27.07
C THR A 224 2.26 -10.07 25.99
N LYS A 225 1.63 -10.85 25.10
CA LYS A 225 2.31 -11.54 23.99
C LYS A 225 2.58 -10.66 22.77
N ARG A 226 2.06 -9.42 22.73
CA ARG A 226 2.21 -8.48 21.60
C ARG A 226 2.89 -7.17 22.00
N ASP A 227 3.45 -7.10 23.20
CA ASP A 227 4.28 -5.99 23.64
C ASP A 227 5.76 -6.32 23.38
N TYR A 228 6.46 -5.45 22.65
CA TYR A 228 7.83 -5.68 22.20
C TYR A 228 8.78 -4.60 22.73
N PRO A 229 9.21 -4.68 24.01
CA PRO A 229 10.10 -3.67 24.62
C PRO A 229 11.41 -3.45 23.88
N GLU A 230 11.99 -4.52 23.33
CA GLU A 230 13.25 -4.44 22.57
C GLU A 230 13.08 -3.67 21.26
N ARG A 231 11.95 -3.82 20.59
CA ARG A 231 11.62 -3.03 19.39
C ARG A 231 11.45 -1.55 19.73
N ARG A 232 10.78 -1.24 20.85
CA ARG A 232 10.66 0.13 21.34
C ARG A 232 12.00 0.81 21.58
N LYS A 233 12.98 0.09 22.13
CA LYS A 233 14.32 0.65 22.36
C LYS A 233 15.04 1.01 21.09
N ARG A 234 14.79 0.26 20.01
CA ARG A 234 15.40 0.49 18.70
C ARG A 234 14.74 1.62 17.93
N TRP A 235 13.45 1.86 18.14
CA TRP A 235 12.67 2.87 17.42
C TRP A 235 12.45 4.17 18.23
N LYS A 236 13.23 4.38 19.28
CA LYS A 236 13.32 5.62 20.04
C LYS A 236 14.55 6.45 19.63
#